data_c9edc638086b611e8f63f84030341cb9
#
_entry.id   c9edc638086b611e8f63f84030341cb9
#
_cell.length_a   1.000
_cell.length_b   1.000
_cell.length_c   1.000
_cell.angle_alpha   90.00
_cell.angle_beta   90.00
_cell.angle_gamma   90.00
#
_symmetry.space_group_name_H-M   'P 1'
#
loop_
_entity.id
_entity.type
_entity.pdbx_description
1 polymer ?
#
loop_
_entity_poly.entity_id
_entity_poly.type
_entity_poly.pdbx_seq_one_letter_code
_entity_poly.pdbx_strand_id
1 'polypeptide(L)'
;MRRNIAAAGNLVIAVIVLYSWIRMMSGIDSGSLFSDSRIRTLKYFTVDSNVLAGAAALCAALFEFRADREIPVWVGALKLAATASVMLTFLTVMGFLGPMFGYAKMFEGANLYMHLVTPLLAAAVFCLLEGDTGLSLRHTFYAVIPMLIYGAAYLLNILINGRGSGIHTNDWYGFTRWGMAASPLVYLVMASITWGIAWLLWRASCCFQLPPAE
;
A
#
# COMPACT_ATOMS: atom_id res chain seq x y z
N MET A 1 9.44 -25.54 -4.30
CA MET A 1 10.25 -24.73 -3.34
C MET A 1 9.91 -23.23 -3.40
N ARG A 2 9.92 -22.58 -4.56
CA ARG A 2 9.61 -21.13 -4.72
C ARG A 2 8.24 -20.75 -4.14
N ARG A 3 7.20 -21.53 -4.41
CA ARG A 3 5.83 -21.31 -3.93
C ARG A 3 5.71 -21.34 -2.39
N ASN A 4 6.43 -22.25 -1.71
CA ASN A 4 6.43 -22.31 -0.25
C ASN A 4 7.16 -21.10 0.37
N ILE A 5 8.21 -20.61 -0.31
CA ILE A 5 8.92 -19.38 0.11
C ILE A 5 8.02 -18.16 -0.08
N ALA A 6 7.26 -18.10 -1.19
CA ALA A 6 6.27 -17.05 -1.42
C ALA A 6 5.19 -17.07 -0.33
N ALA A 7 4.61 -18.24 -0.04
CA ALA A 7 3.63 -18.41 1.05
C ALA A 7 4.17 -17.94 2.41
N ALA A 8 5.40 -18.33 2.76
CA ALA A 8 6.03 -17.89 3.98
C ALA A 8 6.25 -16.36 4.02
N GLY A 9 6.74 -15.77 2.91
CA GLY A 9 6.90 -14.32 2.80
C GLY A 9 5.56 -13.58 2.93
N ASN A 10 4.50 -14.10 2.33
CA ASN A 10 3.16 -13.55 2.44
C ASN A 10 2.60 -13.65 3.87
N LEU A 11 2.83 -14.74 4.57
CA LEU A 11 2.46 -14.85 6.00
C LEU A 11 3.22 -13.85 6.86
N VAL A 12 4.52 -13.66 6.61
CA VAL A 12 5.33 -12.65 7.33
C VAL A 12 4.75 -11.26 7.10
N ILE A 13 4.39 -10.90 5.87
CA ILE A 13 3.72 -9.61 5.57
C ILE A 13 2.43 -9.48 6.38
N ALA A 14 1.56 -10.50 6.35
CA ALA A 14 0.29 -10.47 7.07
C ALA A 14 0.47 -10.30 8.58
N VAL A 15 1.45 -10.99 9.18
CA VAL A 15 1.77 -10.89 10.61
C VAL A 15 2.31 -9.49 10.96
N ILE A 16 3.22 -8.94 10.16
CA ILE A 16 3.77 -7.59 10.38
C ILE A 16 2.66 -6.54 10.31
N VAL A 17 1.78 -6.64 9.31
CA VAL A 17 0.65 -5.71 9.16
C VAL A 17 -0.30 -5.83 10.34
N LEU A 18 -0.67 -7.04 10.75
CA LEU A 18 -1.54 -7.28 11.90
C LEU A 18 -0.94 -6.71 13.19
N TYR A 19 0.35 -6.98 13.43
CA TYR A 19 1.07 -6.43 14.57
C TYR A 19 1.05 -4.89 14.59
N SER A 20 1.37 -4.28 13.45
CA SER A 20 1.40 -2.82 13.32
C SER A 20 0.02 -2.20 13.51
N TRP A 21 -1.01 -2.85 12.94
CA TRP A 21 -2.39 -2.40 13.08
C TRP A 21 -2.88 -2.51 14.52
N ILE A 22 -2.60 -3.62 15.22
CA ILE A 22 -2.94 -3.79 16.64
C ILE A 22 -2.28 -2.68 17.49
N ARG A 23 -1.00 -2.38 17.25
CA ARG A 23 -0.30 -1.29 17.97
C ARG A 23 -1.00 0.06 17.78
N MET A 24 -1.36 0.41 16.53
CA MET A 24 -2.07 1.65 16.24
C MET A 24 -3.48 1.66 16.86
N MET A 25 -4.21 0.54 16.77
CA MET A 25 -5.56 0.44 17.36
C MET A 25 -5.55 0.49 18.89
N SER A 26 -4.51 -0.02 19.53
CA SER A 26 -4.34 0.06 21.00
C SER A 26 -3.98 1.47 21.48
N GLY A 27 -3.55 2.35 20.59
CA GLY A 27 -3.10 3.70 20.93
C GLY A 27 -1.68 3.78 21.52
N ILE A 28 -0.91 2.68 21.49
CA ILE A 28 0.49 2.65 21.98
C ILE A 28 1.35 3.66 21.22
N ASP A 29 1.10 3.81 19.92
CA ASP A 29 1.82 4.74 19.06
C ASP A 29 1.09 6.09 18.89
N SER A 30 0.08 6.38 19.74
CA SER A 30 -0.64 7.65 19.71
C SER A 30 0.30 8.80 20.12
N GLY A 31 0.38 9.82 19.25
CA GLY A 31 1.28 10.97 19.44
C GLY A 31 2.45 11.03 18.48
N SER A 32 2.75 9.96 17.74
CA SER A 32 3.66 10.04 16.60
C SER A 32 3.00 10.80 15.43
N LEU A 33 3.81 11.42 14.57
CA LEU A 33 3.32 12.14 13.39
C LEU A 33 2.54 11.18 12.47
N PHE A 34 1.34 11.62 12.03
CA PHE A 34 0.43 10.82 11.21
C PHE A 34 -0.06 9.53 11.87
N SER A 35 0.01 9.42 13.19
CA SER A 35 -0.74 8.42 13.92
C SER A 35 -1.85 9.10 14.72
N ASP A 36 -3.01 8.53 14.62
CA ASP A 36 -4.16 8.83 15.47
C ASP A 36 -4.42 7.61 16.36
N SER A 37 -5.36 7.69 17.26
CA SER A 37 -5.69 6.57 18.12
C SER A 37 -6.87 5.78 17.58
N ARG A 38 -6.80 4.46 17.69
CA ARG A 38 -7.92 3.54 17.43
C ARG A 38 -8.43 3.68 15.98
N ILE A 39 -9.75 3.66 15.81
CA ILE A 39 -10.43 3.69 14.50
C ILE A 39 -10.07 4.91 13.64
N ARG A 40 -9.64 6.01 14.26
CA ARG A 40 -9.25 7.22 13.52
C ARG A 40 -8.00 7.05 12.68
N THR A 41 -7.20 6.00 12.94
CA THR A 41 -6.03 5.68 12.11
C THR A 41 -6.41 5.32 10.67
N LEU A 42 -7.63 4.79 10.46
CA LEU A 42 -8.14 4.44 9.13
C LEU A 42 -8.39 5.66 8.22
N LYS A 43 -8.26 6.88 8.71
CA LYS A 43 -8.28 8.07 7.85
C LYS A 43 -7.00 8.20 6.99
N TYR A 44 -5.93 7.48 7.33
CA TYR A 44 -4.65 7.57 6.62
C TYR A 44 -4.52 6.45 5.58
N PHE A 45 -4.19 6.83 4.35
CA PHE A 45 -3.92 5.88 3.27
C PHE A 45 -2.82 4.86 3.62
N THR A 46 -1.84 5.28 4.41
CA THR A 46 -0.80 4.38 4.94
C THR A 46 -1.40 3.16 5.63
N VAL A 47 -2.38 3.37 6.50
CA VAL A 47 -3.01 2.28 7.27
C VAL A 47 -3.85 1.42 6.34
N ASP A 48 -4.71 2.04 5.52
CA ASP A 48 -5.60 1.33 4.61
C ASP A 48 -4.84 0.51 3.58
N SER A 49 -3.76 1.07 2.99
CA SER A 49 -2.91 0.36 2.03
C SER A 49 -2.17 -0.82 2.67
N ASN A 50 -1.70 -0.68 3.91
CA ASN A 50 -1.07 -1.78 4.65
C ASN A 50 -2.08 -2.87 5.02
N VAL A 51 -3.28 -2.52 5.48
CA VAL A 51 -4.35 -3.50 5.76
C VAL A 51 -4.71 -4.26 4.48
N LEU A 52 -4.84 -3.56 3.35
CA LEU A 52 -5.05 -4.18 2.04
C LEU A 52 -3.89 -5.13 1.69
N ALA A 53 -2.64 -4.73 1.93
CA ALA A 53 -1.46 -5.55 1.66
C ALA A 53 -1.43 -6.82 2.53
N GLY A 54 -1.76 -6.71 3.82
CA GLY A 54 -1.87 -7.84 4.73
C GLY A 54 -2.97 -8.82 4.30
N ALA A 55 -4.14 -8.31 3.93
CA ALA A 55 -5.25 -9.12 3.45
C ALA A 55 -4.93 -9.82 2.12
N ALA A 56 -4.33 -9.10 1.17
CA ALA A 56 -3.90 -9.66 -0.11
C ALA A 56 -2.80 -10.71 0.06
N ALA A 57 -1.84 -10.47 0.98
CA ALA A 57 -0.79 -11.43 1.30
C ALA A 57 -1.36 -12.71 1.94
N LEU A 58 -2.28 -12.57 2.89
CA LEU A 58 -2.96 -13.75 3.48
C LEU A 58 -3.73 -14.52 2.44
N CYS A 59 -4.47 -13.83 1.57
CA CYS A 59 -5.18 -14.46 0.45
C CYS A 59 -4.23 -15.22 -0.46
N ALA A 60 -3.11 -14.61 -0.88
CA ALA A 60 -2.10 -15.27 -1.72
C ALA A 60 -1.50 -16.50 -1.03
N ALA A 61 -1.12 -16.40 0.25
CA ALA A 61 -0.57 -17.52 1.01
C ALA A 61 -1.53 -18.72 1.04
N LEU A 62 -2.84 -18.49 1.20
CA LEU A 62 -3.85 -19.56 1.20
C LEU A 62 -3.92 -20.31 -0.14
N PHE A 63 -3.72 -19.61 -1.27
CA PHE A 63 -3.64 -20.27 -2.57
C PHE A 63 -2.28 -20.93 -2.80
N GLU A 64 -1.19 -20.34 -2.32
CA GLU A 64 0.17 -20.86 -2.45
C GLU A 64 0.37 -22.16 -1.67
N PHE A 65 -0.26 -22.32 -0.51
CA PHE A 65 -0.23 -23.57 0.26
C PHE A 65 -1.00 -24.71 -0.41
N ARG A 66 -1.96 -24.41 -1.31
CA ARG A 66 -2.67 -25.41 -2.08
C ARG A 66 -1.89 -25.76 -3.34
N ALA A 67 -0.89 -26.61 -3.20
CA ALA A 67 0.05 -26.97 -4.28
C ALA A 67 -0.61 -27.58 -5.53
N ASP A 68 -1.80 -28.13 -5.37
CA ASP A 68 -2.62 -28.79 -6.41
C ASP A 68 -3.41 -27.82 -7.30
N ARG A 69 -3.42 -26.51 -6.98
CA ARG A 69 -4.22 -25.52 -7.69
C ARG A 69 -3.35 -24.40 -8.26
N GLU A 70 -3.71 -23.93 -9.44
CA GLU A 70 -3.16 -22.69 -9.99
C GLU A 70 -3.62 -21.48 -9.16
N ILE A 71 -2.76 -20.46 -9.09
CA ILE A 71 -3.11 -19.19 -8.42
C ILE A 71 -3.99 -18.40 -9.39
N PRO A 72 -5.24 -18.07 -9.02
CA PRO A 72 -6.12 -17.31 -9.90
C PRO A 72 -5.55 -15.93 -10.22
N VAL A 73 -5.73 -15.45 -11.45
CA VAL A 73 -5.24 -14.14 -11.92
C VAL A 73 -5.70 -12.99 -11.01
N TRP A 74 -6.92 -13.07 -10.46
CA TRP A 74 -7.44 -12.04 -9.56
C TRP A 74 -6.63 -11.93 -8.25
N VAL A 75 -6.04 -13.03 -7.75
CA VAL A 75 -5.16 -13.01 -6.58
C VAL A 75 -3.90 -12.22 -6.89
N GLY A 76 -3.27 -12.49 -8.05
CA GLY A 76 -2.13 -11.72 -8.53
C GLY A 76 -2.47 -10.23 -8.74
N ALA A 77 -3.64 -9.93 -9.32
CA ALA A 77 -4.10 -8.56 -9.52
C ALA A 77 -4.34 -7.83 -8.18
N LEU A 78 -4.92 -8.52 -7.19
CA LEU A 78 -5.08 -7.98 -5.83
C LEU A 78 -3.73 -7.71 -5.18
N LYS A 79 -2.78 -8.64 -5.30
CA LYS A 79 -1.40 -8.47 -4.80
C LYS A 79 -0.70 -7.30 -5.48
N LEU A 80 -0.82 -7.15 -6.80
CA LEU A 80 -0.26 -6.00 -7.54
C LEU A 80 -0.84 -4.69 -7.02
N ALA A 81 -2.17 -4.60 -6.87
CA ALA A 81 -2.85 -3.40 -6.39
C ALA A 81 -2.43 -3.03 -4.96
N ALA A 82 -2.38 -4.02 -4.08
CA ALA A 82 -1.97 -3.85 -2.69
C ALA A 82 -0.49 -3.43 -2.58
N THR A 83 0.40 -4.09 -3.33
CA THR A 83 1.83 -3.77 -3.35
C THR A 83 2.07 -2.37 -3.92
N ALA A 84 1.39 -2.00 -5.01
CA ALA A 84 1.49 -0.65 -5.58
C ALA A 84 1.04 0.42 -4.57
N SER A 85 -0.02 0.15 -3.80
CA SER A 85 -0.55 1.05 -2.78
C SER A 85 0.45 1.28 -1.64
N VAL A 86 1.07 0.24 -1.09
CA VAL A 86 2.07 0.40 -0.03
C VAL A 86 3.38 1.00 -0.56
N MET A 87 3.77 0.73 -1.81
CA MET A 87 4.91 1.36 -2.46
C MET A 87 4.67 2.86 -2.72
N LEU A 88 3.43 3.28 -3.02
CA LEU A 88 3.07 4.69 -3.07
C LEU A 88 3.30 5.37 -1.70
N THR A 89 2.87 4.71 -0.61
CA THR A 89 3.14 5.18 0.76
C THR A 89 4.65 5.31 1.01
N PHE A 90 5.44 4.29 0.68
CA PHE A 90 6.89 4.32 0.83
C PHE A 90 7.52 5.48 0.06
N LEU A 91 7.20 5.65 -1.22
CA LEU A 91 7.76 6.73 -2.03
C LEU A 91 7.33 8.12 -1.53
N THR A 92 6.10 8.26 -1.04
CA THR A 92 5.61 9.50 -0.43
C THR A 92 6.41 9.83 0.84
N VAL A 93 6.69 8.84 1.66
CA VAL A 93 7.50 9.03 2.87
C VAL A 93 8.96 9.37 2.50
N MET A 94 9.55 8.60 1.59
CA MET A 94 10.95 8.81 1.21
C MET A 94 11.19 10.11 0.46
N GLY A 95 10.30 10.47 -0.46
CA GLY A 95 10.48 11.64 -1.33
C GLY A 95 9.88 12.94 -0.81
N PHE A 96 8.92 12.87 0.11
CA PHE A 96 8.17 14.05 0.53
C PHE A 96 8.08 14.20 2.06
N LEU A 97 7.50 13.24 2.78
CA LEU A 97 7.26 13.40 4.22
C LEU A 97 8.54 13.33 5.06
N GLY A 98 9.45 12.43 4.72
CA GLY A 98 10.74 12.30 5.42
C GLY A 98 11.60 13.56 5.34
N PRO A 99 11.79 14.17 4.15
CA PRO A 99 12.46 15.46 4.03
C PRO A 99 11.78 16.61 4.80
N MET A 100 10.44 16.60 4.87
CA MET A 100 9.69 17.67 5.54
C MET A 100 9.67 17.55 7.07
N PHE A 101 9.51 16.33 7.59
CA PHE A 101 9.23 16.07 9.01
C PHE A 101 10.35 15.32 9.73
N GLY A 102 11.35 14.84 8.99
CA GLY A 102 12.45 14.01 9.49
C GLY A 102 12.13 12.51 9.45
N TYR A 103 13.06 11.74 8.89
CA TYR A 103 12.91 10.28 8.73
C TYR A 103 12.74 9.55 10.07
N ALA A 104 13.45 9.99 11.13
CA ALA A 104 13.33 9.39 12.45
C ALA A 104 11.87 9.37 12.93
N LYS A 105 11.12 10.47 12.73
CA LYS A 105 9.70 10.56 13.08
C LYS A 105 8.82 9.71 12.18
N MET A 106 9.19 9.60 10.88
CA MET A 106 8.44 8.78 9.93
C MET A 106 8.60 7.28 10.17
N PHE A 107 9.64 6.86 10.90
CA PHE A 107 9.93 5.47 11.23
C PHE A 107 9.77 5.14 12.72
N GLU A 108 9.04 5.95 13.46
CA GLU A 108 8.77 5.72 14.88
C GLU A 108 7.64 4.68 15.06
N GLY A 109 7.83 3.72 15.97
CA GLY A 109 6.82 2.75 16.33
C GLY A 109 6.33 1.88 15.16
N ALA A 110 5.01 1.74 15.02
CA ALA A 110 4.39 0.97 13.94
C ALA A 110 4.64 1.57 12.54
N ASN A 111 4.97 2.87 12.46
CA ASN A 111 5.26 3.54 11.19
C ASN A 111 6.50 2.97 10.50
N LEU A 112 7.50 2.46 11.24
CA LEU A 112 8.64 1.76 10.63
C LEU A 112 8.18 0.61 9.74
N TYR A 113 7.28 -0.20 10.26
CA TYR A 113 6.78 -1.34 9.52
C TYR A 113 5.90 -0.92 8.34
N MET A 114 5.00 0.05 8.55
CA MET A 114 4.05 0.47 7.52
C MET A 114 4.68 1.34 6.42
N HIS A 115 5.73 2.11 6.73
CA HIS A 115 6.38 3.01 5.78
C HIS A 115 7.59 2.40 5.08
N LEU A 116 8.23 1.38 5.67
CA LEU A 116 9.49 0.84 5.14
C LEU A 116 9.42 -0.68 4.97
N VAL A 117 9.19 -1.43 6.06
CA VAL A 117 9.37 -2.88 6.04
C VAL A 117 8.34 -3.57 5.17
N THR A 118 7.04 -3.30 5.40
CA THR A 118 5.95 -3.90 4.61
C THR A 118 6.04 -3.56 3.13
N PRO A 119 6.22 -2.28 2.70
CA PRO A 119 6.34 -1.96 1.28
C PRO A 119 7.49 -2.70 0.58
N LEU A 120 8.68 -2.69 1.17
CA LEU A 120 9.86 -3.33 0.57
C LEU A 120 9.71 -4.85 0.53
N LEU A 121 9.21 -5.46 1.61
CA LEU A 121 8.98 -6.90 1.64
C LEU A 121 7.89 -7.31 0.65
N ALA A 122 6.78 -6.56 0.56
CA ALA A 122 5.71 -6.83 -0.40
C ALA A 122 6.21 -6.75 -1.84
N ALA A 123 7.01 -5.72 -2.18
CA ALA A 123 7.62 -5.59 -3.50
C ALA A 123 8.59 -6.74 -3.80
N ALA A 124 9.44 -7.12 -2.84
CA ALA A 124 10.38 -8.23 -3.00
C ALA A 124 9.66 -9.57 -3.23
N VAL A 125 8.66 -9.90 -2.40
CA VAL A 125 7.87 -11.14 -2.55
C VAL A 125 7.16 -11.14 -3.89
N PHE A 126 6.47 -10.05 -4.24
CA PHE A 126 5.74 -9.94 -5.50
C PHE A 126 6.66 -10.10 -6.72
N CYS A 127 7.76 -9.35 -6.78
CA CYS A 127 8.64 -9.36 -7.96
C CYS A 127 9.45 -10.66 -8.07
N LEU A 128 9.96 -11.18 -6.96
CA LEU A 128 10.91 -12.30 -6.98
C LEU A 128 10.24 -13.67 -6.90
N LEU A 129 9.06 -13.76 -6.28
CA LEU A 129 8.45 -15.05 -5.94
C LEU A 129 7.10 -15.32 -6.61
N GLU A 130 6.33 -14.27 -6.98
CA GLU A 130 4.95 -14.39 -7.48
C GLU A 130 4.82 -14.09 -8.99
N GLY A 131 5.87 -14.24 -9.77
CA GLY A 131 5.92 -13.83 -11.19
C GLY A 131 4.94 -14.55 -12.13
N ASP A 132 4.41 -15.72 -11.76
CA ASP A 132 3.62 -16.59 -12.65
C ASP A 132 2.11 -16.52 -12.37
N THR A 133 1.56 -15.31 -12.36
CA THR A 133 0.13 -15.07 -12.05
C THR A 133 -0.72 -14.70 -13.26
N GLY A 134 -0.21 -14.82 -14.49
CA GLY A 134 -0.96 -14.49 -15.71
C GLY A 134 -1.36 -13.02 -15.84
N LEU A 135 -0.65 -12.13 -15.14
CA LEU A 135 -0.92 -10.68 -15.18
C LEU A 135 -0.57 -10.09 -16.54
N SER A 136 -1.36 -9.13 -16.99
CA SER A 136 -1.16 -8.36 -18.21
C SER A 136 -1.16 -6.87 -17.91
N LEU A 137 -0.76 -6.06 -18.88
CA LEU A 137 -0.73 -4.59 -18.76
C LEU A 137 -2.03 -3.99 -18.22
N ARG A 138 -3.20 -4.54 -18.59
CA ARG A 138 -4.50 -4.05 -18.09
C ARG A 138 -4.62 -4.09 -16.57
N HIS A 139 -3.99 -5.06 -15.92
CA HIS A 139 -4.05 -5.21 -14.46
C HIS A 139 -3.29 -4.08 -13.75
N THR A 140 -2.31 -3.44 -14.42
CA THR A 140 -1.61 -2.27 -13.85
C THR A 140 -2.54 -1.06 -13.72
N PHE A 141 -3.53 -0.90 -14.60
CA PHE A 141 -4.56 0.12 -14.46
C PHE A 141 -5.52 -0.17 -13.32
N TYR A 142 -5.90 -1.44 -13.13
CA TYR A 142 -6.74 -1.83 -11.98
C TYR A 142 -6.03 -1.63 -10.63
N ALA A 143 -4.70 -1.71 -10.61
CA ALA A 143 -3.91 -1.48 -9.41
C ALA A 143 -4.01 -0.04 -8.86
N VAL A 144 -4.51 0.92 -9.67
CA VAL A 144 -4.74 2.30 -9.22
C VAL A 144 -6.06 2.45 -8.43
N ILE A 145 -6.98 1.50 -8.53
CA ILE A 145 -8.32 1.57 -7.93
C ILE A 145 -8.31 1.88 -6.42
N PRO A 146 -7.48 1.23 -5.57
CA PRO A 146 -7.49 1.54 -4.14
C PRO A 146 -7.15 3.01 -3.85
N MET A 147 -6.15 3.56 -4.54
CA MET A 147 -5.78 4.98 -4.42
C MET A 147 -6.93 5.90 -4.88
N LEU A 148 -7.60 5.57 -5.98
CA LEU A 148 -8.72 6.36 -6.49
C LEU A 148 -9.92 6.35 -5.52
N ILE A 149 -10.26 5.19 -4.95
CA ILE A 149 -11.34 5.06 -3.96
C ILE A 149 -11.01 5.89 -2.73
N TYR A 150 -9.81 5.71 -2.17
CA TYR A 150 -9.37 6.45 -1.00
C TYR A 150 -9.44 7.96 -1.23
N GLY A 151 -8.87 8.43 -2.31
CA GLY A 151 -8.81 9.84 -2.55
C GLY A 151 -10.17 10.44 -2.91
N ALA A 152 -11.08 9.69 -3.57
CA ALA A 152 -12.46 10.14 -3.75
C ALA A 152 -13.15 10.31 -2.40
N ALA A 153 -12.98 9.35 -1.47
CA ALA A 153 -13.51 9.44 -0.11
C ALA A 153 -12.89 10.63 0.65
N TYR A 154 -11.58 10.85 0.52
CA TYR A 154 -10.87 11.98 1.10
C TYR A 154 -11.41 13.34 0.62
N LEU A 155 -11.54 13.53 -0.69
CA LEU A 155 -12.08 14.77 -1.25
C LEU A 155 -13.56 14.96 -0.88
N LEU A 156 -14.34 13.88 -0.91
CA LEU A 156 -15.75 13.93 -0.51
C LEU A 156 -15.90 14.34 0.95
N ASN A 157 -15.04 13.83 1.84
CA ASN A 157 -15.02 14.24 3.25
C ASN A 157 -14.75 15.75 3.38
N ILE A 158 -13.80 16.31 2.62
CA ILE A 158 -13.52 17.75 2.64
C ILE A 158 -14.71 18.56 2.10
N LEU A 159 -15.37 18.07 1.04
CA LEU A 159 -16.52 18.75 0.44
C LEU A 159 -17.73 18.80 1.39
N ILE A 160 -17.98 17.72 2.14
CA ILE A 160 -19.13 17.62 3.06
C ILE A 160 -18.84 18.35 4.38
N ASN A 161 -17.67 18.13 4.97
CA ASN A 161 -17.33 18.55 6.33
C ASN A 161 -16.46 19.82 6.38
N GLY A 162 -16.08 20.36 5.19
CA GLY A 162 -15.15 21.47 5.09
C GLY A 162 -13.70 21.06 5.38
N ARG A 163 -12.76 21.98 5.18
CA ARG A 163 -11.33 21.70 5.42
C ARG A 163 -10.99 21.49 6.90
N GLY A 164 -11.74 22.12 7.79
CA GLY A 164 -11.34 22.22 9.20
C GLY A 164 -10.05 23.02 9.38
N SER A 165 -9.49 23.02 10.59
CA SER A 165 -8.24 23.71 10.91
C SER A 165 -7.48 23.02 12.04
N GLY A 166 -6.16 23.21 12.07
CA GLY A 166 -5.29 22.67 13.10
C GLY A 166 -5.40 21.16 13.25
N ILE A 167 -5.55 20.65 14.45
CA ILE A 167 -5.67 19.23 14.76
C ILE A 167 -7.00 18.59 14.29
N HIS A 168 -7.99 19.42 13.95
CA HIS A 168 -9.28 18.99 13.40
C HIS A 168 -9.38 19.16 11.89
N THR A 169 -8.23 19.24 11.19
CA THR A 169 -8.25 19.34 9.73
C THR A 169 -8.78 18.07 9.08
N ASN A 170 -9.63 18.24 8.07
CA ASN A 170 -10.04 17.20 7.14
C ASN A 170 -9.09 17.08 5.93
N ASP A 171 -8.12 18.02 5.82
CA ASP A 171 -7.10 18.05 4.77
C ASP A 171 -5.72 17.68 5.34
N TRP A 172 -5.61 16.49 5.97
CA TRP A 172 -4.39 16.05 6.66
C TRP A 172 -3.19 15.80 5.75
N TYR A 173 -3.39 15.65 4.44
CA TYR A 173 -2.30 15.59 3.44
C TYR A 173 -2.07 16.91 2.72
N GLY A 174 -2.91 17.93 2.93
CA GLY A 174 -2.77 19.23 2.30
C GLY A 174 -3.09 19.23 0.79
N PHE A 175 -3.93 18.32 0.31
CA PHE A 175 -4.28 18.23 -1.13
C PHE A 175 -5.00 19.47 -1.65
N THR A 176 -5.66 20.21 -0.76
CA THR A 176 -6.31 21.47 -1.11
C THR A 176 -5.46 22.70 -0.79
N ARG A 177 -4.18 22.52 -0.48
CA ARG A 177 -3.25 23.63 -0.11
C ARG A 177 -3.19 24.71 -1.20
N TRP A 178 -3.24 24.29 -2.46
CA TRP A 178 -3.24 25.20 -3.63
C TRP A 178 -4.63 25.58 -4.11
N GLY A 179 -5.67 25.37 -3.29
CA GLY A 179 -7.07 25.59 -3.60
C GLY A 179 -7.76 24.34 -4.11
N MET A 180 -9.10 24.31 -3.96
CA MET A 180 -9.93 23.19 -4.42
C MET A 180 -9.81 22.92 -5.92
N ALA A 181 -9.64 23.98 -6.72
CA ALA A 181 -9.48 23.87 -8.18
C ALA A 181 -8.20 23.11 -8.60
N ALA A 182 -7.15 23.11 -7.74
CA ALA A 182 -5.90 22.38 -7.99
C ALA A 182 -5.97 20.90 -7.57
N SER A 183 -6.92 20.53 -6.73
CA SER A 183 -7.03 19.17 -6.19
C SER A 183 -7.13 18.07 -7.26
N PRO A 184 -7.88 18.25 -8.39
CA PRO A 184 -7.91 17.24 -9.46
C PRO A 184 -6.53 16.97 -10.07
N LEU A 185 -5.68 18.00 -10.19
CA LEU A 185 -4.33 17.84 -10.73
C LEU A 185 -3.45 17.03 -9.76
N VAL A 186 -3.51 17.34 -8.45
CA VAL A 186 -2.80 16.56 -7.42
C VAL A 186 -3.22 15.10 -7.49
N TYR A 187 -4.52 14.86 -7.66
CA TYR A 187 -5.10 13.54 -7.78
C TYR A 187 -4.61 12.79 -9.01
N LEU A 188 -4.59 13.45 -10.16
CA LEU A 188 -4.07 12.89 -11.41
C LEU A 188 -2.59 12.52 -11.29
N VAL A 189 -1.78 13.37 -10.65
CA VAL A 189 -0.36 13.09 -10.40
C VAL A 189 -0.20 11.85 -9.52
N MET A 190 -0.95 11.75 -8.41
CA MET A 190 -0.89 10.58 -7.52
C MET A 190 -1.35 9.29 -8.23
N ALA A 191 -2.40 9.36 -9.06
CA ALA A 191 -2.86 8.22 -9.86
C ALA A 191 -1.80 7.79 -10.88
N SER A 192 -1.15 8.75 -11.55
CA SER A 192 -0.08 8.48 -12.51
C SER A 192 1.14 7.83 -11.85
N ILE A 193 1.54 8.32 -10.67
CA ILE A 193 2.63 7.71 -9.88
C ILE A 193 2.26 6.28 -9.50
N THR A 194 1.04 6.05 -9.00
CA THR A 194 0.56 4.71 -8.61
C THR A 194 0.56 3.76 -9.79
N TRP A 195 0.10 4.22 -10.96
CA TRP A 195 0.16 3.42 -12.18
C TRP A 195 1.61 3.11 -12.59
N GLY A 196 2.51 4.09 -12.55
CA GLY A 196 3.93 3.89 -12.82
C GLY A 196 4.56 2.85 -11.91
N ILE A 197 4.26 2.89 -10.60
CA ILE A 197 4.70 1.88 -9.63
C ILE A 197 4.16 0.48 -10.03
N ALA A 198 2.86 0.38 -10.30
CA ALA A 198 2.22 -0.89 -10.69
C ALA A 198 2.83 -1.45 -11.98
N TRP A 199 3.11 -0.59 -12.96
CA TRP A 199 3.76 -0.98 -14.22
C TRP A 199 5.19 -1.49 -13.97
N LEU A 200 5.98 -0.80 -13.14
CA LEU A 200 7.33 -1.22 -12.78
C LEU A 200 7.34 -2.57 -12.05
N LEU A 201 6.44 -2.75 -11.08
CA LEU A 201 6.29 -4.02 -10.34
C LEU A 201 5.92 -5.16 -11.29
N TRP A 202 4.95 -4.94 -12.17
CA TRP A 202 4.57 -5.93 -13.18
C TRP A 202 5.73 -6.25 -14.13
N ARG A 203 6.44 -5.27 -14.65
CA ARG A 203 7.62 -5.47 -15.51
C ARG A 203 8.73 -6.23 -14.79
N ALA A 204 9.02 -5.86 -13.54
CA ALA A 204 10.01 -6.55 -12.73
C ALA A 204 9.62 -8.01 -12.49
N SER A 205 8.36 -8.28 -12.13
CA SER A 205 7.90 -9.67 -11.92
C SER A 205 8.05 -10.53 -13.19
N CYS A 206 7.79 -9.96 -14.38
CA CYS A 206 8.00 -10.66 -15.65
C CYS A 206 9.48 -11.00 -15.91
N CYS A 207 10.42 -10.13 -15.47
CA CYS A 207 11.87 -10.37 -15.68
C CYS A 207 12.40 -11.51 -14.79
N PHE A 208 11.77 -11.79 -13.65
CA PHE A 208 12.17 -12.85 -12.73
C PHE A 208 11.37 -14.15 -12.89
N GLN A 209 10.54 -14.25 -13.94
CA GLN A 209 9.96 -15.53 -14.34
C GLN A 209 11.09 -16.43 -14.89
N LEU A 210 11.29 -17.56 -14.22
CA LEU A 210 12.16 -18.61 -14.77
C LEU A 210 11.47 -19.16 -16.03
N PRO A 211 12.24 -19.44 -17.11
CA PRO A 211 11.69 -20.18 -18.22
C PRO A 211 11.09 -21.51 -17.70
N PRO A 212 10.01 -22.03 -18.34
CA PRO A 212 9.49 -23.34 -17.97
C PRO A 212 10.65 -24.35 -18.02
N ALA A 213 10.75 -25.17 -16.96
CA ALA A 213 11.71 -26.27 -16.97
C ALA A 213 11.35 -27.17 -18.16
N GLU A 214 12.28 -27.31 -19.11
CA GLU A 214 12.19 -28.24 -20.24
C GLU A 214 12.14 -29.70 -19.76
#